data_e3385c7537f8912014c124cecd87f195
#
_entry.id   e3385c7537f8912014c124cecd87f195
#
_cell.length_a   1.000
_cell.length_b   1.000
_cell.length_c   1.000
_cell.angle_alpha   90.00
_cell.angle_beta   90.00
_cell.angle_gamma   90.00
#
_symmetry.space_group_name_H-M   'P 1'
#
loop_
_entity.id
_entity.type
_entity.pdbx_description
1 polymer ?
#
loop_
_entity_poly.entity_id
_entity_poly.type
_entity_poly.pdbx_seq_one_letter_code
_entity_poly.pdbx_strand_id
1 'polypeptide(L)'
;MSNTKQKSLSPLSILKRSKYIDEDFKTDLVSLVDYYKENGYRDARIISDSIIYNDEKTISLDIKVEEGEKYTFGKISYVGNTVYTDQYLSSILKIKDGDTYNGVELRERIANSKNPDADDLTNAYQNYGYMFSTINPVEVSADGNVIDMEIRISEGKPAYFNNVTVRGNDVTNDHVIYREIRTRP
;
A
#
# COMPACT_ATOMS: atom_id res chain seq x y z
N MET A 1 -4.49 13.71 -9.69
CA MET A 1 -5.88 14.21 -9.72
C MET A 1 -6.75 13.33 -10.59
N SER A 2 -7.10 12.14 -10.08
CA SER A 2 -7.88 11.14 -10.83
C SER A 2 -9.39 11.30 -10.65
N ASN A 3 -9.81 11.87 -9.53
CA ASN A 3 -11.22 11.97 -9.17
C ASN A 3 -11.86 13.30 -9.59
N THR A 4 -11.10 14.39 -9.59
CA THR A 4 -11.57 15.67 -10.10
C THR A 4 -11.45 15.69 -11.62
N LYS A 5 -12.57 15.70 -12.33
CA LYS A 5 -12.60 15.66 -13.80
C LYS A 5 -12.02 16.93 -14.40
N GLN A 6 -10.76 16.85 -14.82
CA GLN A 6 -10.11 17.94 -15.56
C GLN A 6 -10.64 18.04 -16.99
N LYS A 7 -10.63 19.25 -17.54
CA LYS A 7 -10.89 19.47 -18.97
C LYS A 7 -9.78 18.81 -19.80
N SER A 8 -10.09 17.70 -20.44
CA SER A 8 -9.29 17.19 -21.54
C SER A 8 -9.47 18.14 -22.73
N LEU A 9 -8.38 18.47 -23.42
CA LEU A 9 -8.38 19.33 -24.64
C LEU A 9 -9.01 18.65 -25.88
N SER A 10 -9.79 17.61 -25.74
CA SER A 10 -10.50 17.00 -26.84
C SER A 10 -11.78 17.78 -27.17
N PRO A 11 -12.17 17.94 -28.45
CA PRO A 11 -13.35 18.75 -28.85
C PRO A 11 -14.67 18.26 -28.24
N LEU A 12 -14.72 17.00 -27.80
CA LEU A 12 -15.87 16.42 -27.08
C LEU A 12 -15.92 16.78 -25.59
N SER A 13 -14.83 17.31 -25.02
CA SER A 13 -14.77 17.73 -23.61
C SER A 13 -15.46 19.06 -23.32
N ILE A 14 -15.76 19.83 -24.38
CA ILE A 14 -16.47 21.13 -24.28
C ILE A 14 -17.89 20.94 -23.71
N LEU A 15 -18.47 19.75 -23.82
CA LEU A 15 -19.83 19.43 -23.35
C LEU A 15 -19.87 18.86 -21.91
N LYS A 16 -18.73 18.49 -21.32
CA LYS A 16 -18.68 17.99 -19.95
C LYS A 16 -18.08 19.05 -19.01
N ARG A 17 -18.93 19.80 -18.33
CA ARG A 17 -18.50 20.64 -17.21
C ARG A 17 -18.09 19.72 -16.06
N SER A 18 -16.83 19.84 -15.60
CA SER A 18 -16.41 19.23 -14.32
C SER A 18 -17.10 19.98 -13.19
N LYS A 19 -17.86 19.26 -12.38
CA LYS A 19 -18.44 19.80 -11.16
C LYS A 19 -17.39 19.68 -10.06
N TYR A 20 -17.27 20.72 -9.25
CA TYR A 20 -16.54 20.65 -7.99
C TYR A 20 -17.39 19.86 -6.98
N ILE A 21 -16.77 18.84 -6.37
CA ILE A 21 -17.31 18.07 -5.26
C ILE A 21 -16.25 18.06 -4.17
N ASP A 22 -16.59 18.55 -2.99
CA ASP A 22 -15.64 18.75 -1.89
C ASP A 22 -14.96 17.46 -1.43
N GLU A 23 -15.71 16.35 -1.37
CA GLU A 23 -15.18 15.03 -1.02
C GLU A 23 -14.19 14.48 -2.05
N ASP A 24 -14.50 14.67 -3.34
CA ASP A 24 -13.58 14.29 -4.43
C ASP A 24 -12.30 15.11 -4.39
N PHE A 25 -12.43 16.42 -4.11
CA PHE A 25 -11.26 17.31 -4.01
C PHE A 25 -10.34 16.92 -2.86
N LYS A 26 -10.89 16.62 -1.67
CA LYS A 26 -10.10 16.10 -0.55
C LYS A 26 -9.36 14.80 -0.89
N THR A 27 -10.04 13.91 -1.59
CA THR A 27 -9.42 12.67 -2.07
C THR A 27 -8.31 12.93 -3.08
N ASP A 28 -8.51 13.91 -3.99
CA ASP A 28 -7.50 14.31 -4.96
C ASP A 28 -6.26 14.94 -4.28
N LEU A 29 -6.44 15.71 -3.20
CA LEU A 29 -5.31 16.26 -2.42
C LEU A 29 -4.46 15.15 -1.79
N VAL A 30 -5.10 14.10 -1.23
CA VAL A 30 -4.39 12.92 -0.72
C VAL A 30 -3.64 12.22 -1.84
N SER A 31 -4.32 11.98 -2.97
CA SER A 31 -3.71 11.34 -4.15
C SER A 31 -2.54 12.14 -4.72
N LEU A 32 -2.60 13.48 -4.63
CA LEU A 32 -1.49 14.35 -5.05
C LEU A 32 -0.26 14.17 -4.16
N VAL A 33 -0.44 14.12 -2.84
CA VAL A 33 0.66 13.87 -1.89
C VAL A 33 1.23 12.47 -2.07
N ASP A 34 0.37 11.45 -2.25
CA ASP A 34 0.82 10.08 -2.51
C ASP A 34 1.62 10.00 -3.82
N TYR A 35 1.20 10.70 -4.87
CA TYR A 35 1.97 10.78 -6.12
C TYR A 35 3.39 11.34 -5.90
N TYR A 36 3.56 12.39 -5.11
CA TYR A 36 4.89 12.90 -4.77
C TYR A 36 5.71 11.87 -3.99
N LYS A 37 5.09 11.21 -3.00
CA LYS A 37 5.75 10.17 -2.20
C LYS A 37 6.16 8.94 -3.02
N GLU A 38 5.36 8.57 -4.01
CA GLU A 38 5.69 7.50 -4.97
C GLU A 38 6.90 7.85 -5.84
N ASN A 39 7.16 9.14 -6.04
CA ASN A 39 8.26 9.65 -6.86
C ASN A 39 9.51 10.04 -6.05
N GLY A 40 9.56 9.68 -4.77
CA GLY A 40 10.72 9.89 -3.91
C GLY A 40 10.64 11.12 -2.99
N TYR A 41 9.60 11.91 -3.07
CA TYR A 41 9.45 13.11 -2.23
C TYR A 41 8.76 12.75 -0.92
N ARG A 42 9.50 12.09 -0.02
CA ARG A 42 9.02 11.59 1.27
C ARG A 42 8.29 12.65 2.09
N ASP A 43 8.84 13.86 2.12
CA ASP A 43 8.40 14.97 2.96
C ASP A 43 7.37 15.87 2.27
N ALA A 44 6.89 15.47 1.09
CA ALA A 44 5.92 16.24 0.34
C ALA A 44 4.64 16.46 1.13
N ARG A 45 4.21 17.72 1.18
CA ARG A 45 3.01 18.13 1.91
C ARG A 45 2.31 19.31 1.22
N ILE A 46 1.01 19.39 1.44
CA ILE A 46 0.24 20.56 1.04
C ILE A 46 0.38 21.62 2.13
N ILE A 47 0.88 22.79 1.74
CA ILE A 47 1.03 23.95 2.63
C ILE A 47 -0.29 24.68 2.79
N SER A 48 -0.99 24.85 1.67
CA SER A 48 -2.31 25.48 1.65
C SER A 48 -3.10 25.02 0.44
N ASP A 49 -4.39 24.96 0.60
CA ASP A 49 -5.36 24.82 -0.46
C ASP A 49 -6.42 25.91 -0.30
N SER A 50 -6.82 26.54 -1.37
CA SER A 50 -7.84 27.56 -1.35
C SER A 50 -8.74 27.50 -2.57
N ILE A 51 -10.00 27.80 -2.35
CA ILE A 51 -11.04 27.84 -3.35
C ILE A 51 -11.40 29.30 -3.59
N ILE A 52 -11.20 29.78 -4.80
CA ILE A 52 -11.53 31.15 -5.20
C ILE A 52 -12.77 31.08 -6.07
N TYR A 53 -13.83 31.76 -5.63
CA TYR A 53 -15.06 31.88 -6.40
C TYR A 53 -14.89 33.07 -7.39
N ASN A 54 -14.81 32.75 -8.69
CA ASN A 54 -14.64 33.76 -9.74
C ASN A 54 -15.98 34.42 -10.10
N ASP A 55 -17.04 33.59 -10.18
CA ASP A 55 -18.42 33.97 -10.45
C ASP A 55 -19.40 32.91 -9.92
N GLU A 56 -20.71 33.08 -10.20
CA GLU A 56 -21.75 32.15 -9.75
C GLU A 56 -21.61 30.70 -10.31
N LYS A 57 -20.72 30.49 -11.29
CA LYS A 57 -20.60 29.23 -12.06
C LYS A 57 -19.19 28.66 -12.09
N THR A 58 -18.19 29.44 -11.70
CA THR A 58 -16.79 29.02 -11.83
C THR A 58 -15.99 29.28 -10.56
N ILE A 59 -15.10 28.32 -10.27
CA ILE A 59 -14.14 28.40 -9.16
C ILE A 59 -12.72 28.16 -9.70
N SER A 60 -11.75 28.74 -9.04
CA SER A 60 -10.33 28.41 -9.19
C SER A 60 -9.84 27.70 -7.94
N LEU A 61 -9.02 26.67 -8.12
CA LEU A 61 -8.37 25.95 -7.03
C LEU A 61 -6.90 26.36 -7.01
N ASP A 62 -6.43 26.89 -5.90
CA ASP A 62 -5.02 27.21 -5.66
C ASP A 62 -4.46 26.22 -4.62
N ILE A 63 -3.48 25.41 -5.03
CA ILE A 63 -2.86 24.38 -4.22
C ILE A 63 -1.37 24.66 -4.15
N LYS A 64 -0.87 24.95 -2.96
CA LYS A 64 0.56 25.14 -2.71
C LYS A 64 1.15 23.87 -2.12
N VAL A 65 2.10 23.27 -2.83
CA VAL A 65 2.81 22.06 -2.42
C VAL A 65 4.25 22.43 -2.04
N GLU A 66 4.73 21.87 -0.95
CA GLU A 66 6.14 21.80 -0.60
C GLU A 66 6.61 20.37 -0.90
N GLU A 67 7.49 20.20 -1.87
CA GLU A 67 7.92 18.88 -2.34
C GLU A 67 8.97 18.27 -1.39
N GLY A 68 9.85 19.10 -0.83
CA GLY A 68 11.02 18.65 -0.08
C GLY A 68 12.11 18.09 -0.99
N GLU A 69 13.01 17.29 -0.39
CA GLU A 69 14.10 16.64 -1.10
C GLU A 69 13.64 15.29 -1.68
N LYS A 70 14.32 14.88 -2.76
CA LYS A 70 14.07 13.57 -3.34
C LYS A 70 15.00 12.52 -2.71
N TYR A 71 14.41 11.46 -2.17
CA TYR A 71 15.09 10.39 -1.46
C TYR A 71 15.22 9.10 -2.28
N THR A 72 16.21 8.30 -1.94
CA THR A 72 16.41 6.92 -2.42
C THR A 72 16.47 5.96 -1.24
N PHE A 73 16.15 4.69 -1.49
CA PHE A 73 16.40 3.64 -0.52
C PHE A 73 17.90 3.39 -0.41
N GLY A 74 18.41 3.33 0.82
CA GLY A 74 19.70 2.81 1.15
C GLY A 74 19.63 1.33 1.51
N LYS A 75 20.43 0.93 2.49
CA LYS A 75 20.48 -0.46 2.96
C LYS A 75 19.15 -0.89 3.58
N ILE A 76 18.64 -2.04 3.12
CA ILE A 76 17.46 -2.69 3.71
C ILE A 76 17.93 -3.92 4.49
N SER A 77 17.59 -3.97 5.78
CA SER A 77 17.92 -5.06 6.70
C SER A 77 16.66 -5.68 7.28
N TYR A 78 16.75 -6.95 7.68
CA TYR A 78 15.65 -7.69 8.28
C TYR A 78 16.03 -8.13 9.68
N VAL A 79 15.10 -8.02 10.64
CA VAL A 79 15.30 -8.39 12.03
C VAL A 79 14.11 -9.16 12.56
N GLY A 80 14.38 -10.30 13.21
CA GLY A 80 13.35 -11.15 13.81
C GLY A 80 12.79 -12.24 12.87
N ASN A 81 13.34 -12.36 11.66
CA ASN A 81 12.99 -13.39 10.67
C ASN A 81 13.79 -14.68 10.97
N THR A 82 13.13 -15.67 11.54
CA THR A 82 13.72 -17.00 11.77
C THR A 82 13.20 -18.05 10.79
N VAL A 83 12.02 -17.84 10.22
CA VAL A 83 11.35 -18.73 9.25
C VAL A 83 11.91 -18.53 7.84
N TYR A 84 12.11 -17.29 7.44
CA TYR A 84 12.59 -16.94 6.12
C TYR A 84 13.96 -16.26 6.17
N THR A 85 14.76 -16.51 5.14
CA THR A 85 16.06 -15.83 4.98
C THR A 85 15.86 -14.42 4.44
N ASP A 86 16.81 -13.52 4.74
CA ASP A 86 16.84 -12.15 4.20
C ASP A 86 16.73 -12.13 2.67
N GLN A 87 17.40 -13.08 2.02
CA GLN A 87 17.40 -13.21 0.57
C GLN A 87 16.01 -13.52 0.02
N TYR A 88 15.25 -14.40 0.69
CA TYR A 88 13.88 -14.71 0.31
C TYR A 88 12.96 -13.50 0.52
N LEU A 89 13.04 -12.84 1.67
CA LEU A 89 12.26 -11.64 1.98
C LEU A 89 12.54 -10.51 0.98
N SER A 90 13.81 -10.30 0.64
CA SER A 90 14.20 -9.32 -0.39
C SER A 90 13.63 -9.64 -1.77
N SER A 91 13.49 -10.92 -2.11
CA SER A 91 12.89 -11.33 -3.39
C SER A 91 11.40 -11.02 -3.50
N ILE A 92 10.68 -10.98 -2.35
CA ILE A 92 9.28 -10.58 -2.27
C ILE A 92 9.17 -9.06 -2.21
N LEU A 93 10.00 -8.40 -1.40
CA LEU A 93 9.98 -6.95 -1.23
C LEU A 93 10.25 -6.21 -2.55
N LYS A 94 11.16 -6.75 -3.39
CA LYS A 94 11.52 -6.24 -4.73
C LYS A 94 12.04 -4.80 -4.74
N ILE A 95 12.45 -4.27 -3.61
CA ILE A 95 13.06 -2.95 -3.45
C ILE A 95 14.55 -3.14 -3.20
N LYS A 96 15.38 -2.34 -3.84
CA LYS A 96 16.84 -2.43 -3.79
C LYS A 96 17.46 -1.13 -3.32
N ASP A 97 18.69 -1.24 -2.81
CA ASP A 97 19.54 -0.10 -2.55
C ASP A 97 19.74 0.74 -3.83
N GLY A 98 19.56 2.06 -3.70
CA GLY A 98 19.59 3.03 -4.79
C GLY A 98 18.25 3.24 -5.53
N ASP A 99 17.23 2.42 -5.31
CA ASP A 99 15.91 2.67 -5.89
C ASP A 99 15.31 3.98 -5.34
N THR A 100 14.49 4.65 -6.15
CA THR A 100 13.76 5.84 -5.68
C THR A 100 12.88 5.47 -4.50
N TYR A 101 12.97 6.25 -3.41
CA TYR A 101 12.14 6.01 -2.24
C TYR A 101 10.65 6.08 -2.60
N ASN A 102 9.93 5.01 -2.32
CA ASN A 102 8.50 4.91 -2.55
C ASN A 102 7.84 4.27 -1.32
N GLY A 103 7.40 5.12 -0.39
CA GLY A 103 6.77 4.66 0.84
C GLY A 103 5.39 4.01 0.63
N VAL A 104 4.74 4.27 -0.50
CA VAL A 104 3.47 3.62 -0.87
C VAL A 104 3.75 2.19 -1.31
N GLU A 105 4.68 2.00 -2.24
CA GLU A 105 5.10 0.68 -2.70
C GLU A 105 5.64 -0.17 -1.55
N LEU A 106 6.49 0.40 -0.68
CA LEU A 106 7.01 -0.30 0.48
C LEU A 106 5.88 -0.89 1.35
N ARG A 107 4.85 -0.10 1.64
CA ARG A 107 3.68 -0.58 2.40
C ARG A 107 2.92 -1.68 1.66
N GLU A 108 2.71 -1.54 0.35
CA GLU A 108 2.03 -2.55 -0.46
C GLU A 108 2.83 -3.84 -0.59
N ARG A 109 4.17 -3.79 -0.60
CA ARG A 109 5.05 -4.97 -0.58
C ARG A 109 5.10 -5.66 0.77
N ILE A 110 4.83 -4.93 1.84
CA ILE A 110 4.72 -5.51 3.19
C ILE A 110 3.34 -6.12 3.42
N ALA A 111 2.27 -5.38 3.09
CA ALA A 111 0.89 -5.82 3.26
C ALA A 111 -0.02 -5.09 2.28
N ASN A 112 -0.51 -5.77 1.26
CA ASN A 112 -1.40 -5.20 0.28
C ASN A 112 -2.87 -5.37 0.69
N SER A 113 -3.42 -4.37 1.35
CA SER A 113 -4.82 -4.40 1.80
C SER A 113 -5.85 -4.41 0.66
N LYS A 114 -5.45 -4.03 -0.56
CA LYS A 114 -6.34 -3.99 -1.73
C LYS A 114 -6.43 -5.34 -2.45
N ASN A 115 -5.43 -6.20 -2.29
CA ASN A 115 -5.38 -7.51 -2.91
C ASN A 115 -4.97 -8.57 -1.88
N PRO A 116 -5.92 -9.35 -1.34
CA PRO A 116 -5.64 -10.40 -0.36
C PRO A 116 -4.70 -11.51 -0.85
N ASP A 117 -4.61 -11.71 -2.16
CA ASP A 117 -3.76 -12.72 -2.78
C ASP A 117 -2.44 -12.13 -3.32
N ALA A 118 -2.06 -10.94 -2.86
CA ALA A 118 -0.82 -10.30 -3.30
C ALA A 118 0.41 -11.08 -2.85
N ASP A 119 1.46 -11.01 -3.67
CA ASP A 119 2.80 -11.51 -3.32
C ASP A 119 3.49 -10.45 -2.45
N ASP A 120 3.14 -10.44 -1.16
CA ASP A 120 3.68 -9.54 -0.14
C ASP A 120 4.22 -10.30 1.08
N LEU A 121 4.97 -9.61 1.94
CA LEU A 121 5.63 -10.24 3.09
C LEU A 121 4.62 -10.81 4.09
N THR A 122 3.51 -10.13 4.35
CA THR A 122 2.48 -10.57 5.29
C THR A 122 1.82 -11.85 4.81
N ASN A 123 1.44 -11.91 3.54
CA ASN A 123 0.85 -13.10 2.93
C ASN A 123 1.84 -14.27 2.91
N ALA A 124 3.14 -14.03 2.68
CA ALA A 124 4.15 -15.09 2.74
C ALA A 124 4.16 -15.78 4.12
N TYR A 125 4.12 -15.00 5.21
CA TYR A 125 4.05 -15.55 6.57
C TYR A 125 2.71 -16.21 6.87
N GLN A 126 1.58 -15.59 6.49
CA GLN A 126 0.25 -16.13 6.74
C GLN A 126 0.01 -17.44 6.00
N ASN A 127 0.45 -17.56 4.75
CA ASN A 127 0.37 -18.78 3.94
C ASN A 127 1.18 -19.94 4.53
N TYR A 128 2.17 -19.63 5.36
CA TYR A 128 2.97 -20.63 6.08
C TYR A 128 2.46 -20.88 7.51
N GLY A 129 1.28 -20.36 7.84
CA GLY A 129 0.61 -20.56 9.13
C GLY A 129 0.91 -19.51 10.20
N TYR A 130 1.76 -18.52 9.94
CA TYR A 130 2.07 -17.46 10.89
C TYR A 130 1.04 -16.32 10.83
N MET A 131 -0.20 -16.66 11.20
CA MET A 131 -1.37 -15.79 11.09
C MET A 131 -1.29 -14.52 11.95
N PHE A 132 -0.45 -14.52 12.99
CA PHE A 132 -0.28 -13.42 13.95
C PHE A 132 1.05 -12.70 13.77
N SER A 133 1.73 -12.90 12.64
CA SER A 133 2.95 -12.16 12.33
C SER A 133 2.67 -10.67 12.15
N THR A 134 3.61 -9.85 12.60
CA THR A 134 3.59 -8.40 12.38
C THR A 134 4.90 -7.96 11.74
N ILE A 135 4.81 -7.11 10.74
CA ILE A 135 5.95 -6.64 9.95
C ILE A 135 5.91 -5.12 9.90
N ASN A 136 6.93 -4.49 10.47
CA ASN A 136 7.00 -3.05 10.60
C ASN A 136 8.28 -2.51 9.95
N PRO A 137 8.17 -1.69 8.90
CA PRO A 137 9.32 -0.97 8.35
C PRO A 137 9.69 0.18 9.27
N VAL A 138 10.98 0.31 9.58
CA VAL A 138 11.53 1.38 10.42
C VAL A 138 12.67 2.04 9.66
N GLU A 139 12.62 3.35 9.53
CA GLU A 139 13.74 4.13 9.04
C GLU A 139 14.79 4.24 10.15
N VAL A 140 15.98 3.70 9.91
CA VAL A 140 17.06 3.66 10.91
C VAL A 140 18.08 4.77 10.73
N SER A 141 18.20 5.28 9.51
CA SER A 141 19.09 6.36 9.16
C SER A 141 18.53 7.13 7.97
N ALA A 142 18.75 8.43 7.95
CA ALA A 142 18.51 9.29 6.80
C ALA A 142 19.73 10.22 6.69
N ASP A 143 20.73 9.80 5.93
CA ASP A 143 21.94 10.57 5.70
C ASP A 143 21.92 11.16 4.27
N GLY A 144 21.89 12.50 4.21
CA GLY A 144 21.59 13.18 2.98
C GLY A 144 20.20 12.73 2.46
N ASN A 145 20.17 12.29 1.20
CA ASN A 145 18.92 11.86 0.54
C ASN A 145 18.80 10.33 0.45
N VAL A 146 19.50 9.58 1.32
CA VAL A 146 19.49 8.11 1.37
C VAL A 146 18.85 7.66 2.67
N ILE A 147 17.84 6.77 2.59
CA ILE A 147 17.10 6.27 3.75
C ILE A 147 17.39 4.78 3.93
N ASP A 148 18.07 4.43 5.02
CA ASP A 148 18.26 3.04 5.42
C ASP A 148 17.02 2.52 6.16
N MET A 149 16.61 1.31 5.82
CA MET A 149 15.42 0.68 6.36
C MET A 149 15.74 -0.59 7.14
N GLU A 150 15.03 -0.79 8.24
CA GLU A 150 15.02 -2.05 8.99
C GLU A 150 13.61 -2.61 9.01
N ILE A 151 13.41 -3.77 8.41
CA ILE A 151 12.13 -4.47 8.42
C ILE A 151 12.09 -5.35 9.67
N ARG A 152 11.36 -4.88 10.68
CA ARG A 152 11.19 -5.59 11.96
C ARG A 152 10.04 -6.57 11.88
N ILE A 153 10.35 -7.84 12.08
CA ILE A 153 9.41 -8.95 11.96
C ILE A 153 9.21 -9.59 13.33
N SER A 154 7.96 -9.70 13.74
CA SER A 154 7.56 -10.54 14.87
C SER A 154 6.71 -11.68 14.32
N GLU A 155 7.29 -12.86 14.23
CA GLU A 155 6.66 -14.01 13.55
C GLU A 155 5.50 -14.59 14.36
N GLY A 156 5.59 -14.53 15.69
CA GLY A 156 4.62 -15.15 16.58
C GLY A 156 4.72 -16.68 16.56
N LYS A 157 3.61 -17.35 16.88
CA LYS A 157 3.51 -18.81 16.82
C LYS A 157 2.69 -19.23 15.60
N PRO A 158 3.04 -20.34 14.95
CA PRO A 158 2.22 -20.87 13.86
C PRO A 158 0.85 -21.31 14.39
N ALA A 159 -0.20 -20.98 13.63
CA ALA A 159 -1.56 -21.39 13.89
C ALA A 159 -1.82 -22.77 13.28
N TYR A 160 -2.49 -23.62 14.02
CA TYR A 160 -2.91 -24.96 13.56
C TYR A 160 -4.43 -25.05 13.60
N PHE A 161 -5.02 -25.78 12.67
CA PHE A 161 -6.43 -26.09 12.72
C PHE A 161 -6.70 -27.09 13.86
N ASN A 162 -7.58 -26.72 14.76
CA ASN A 162 -7.99 -27.61 15.83
C ASN A 162 -9.21 -28.45 15.43
N ASN A 163 -10.12 -27.88 14.64
CA ASN A 163 -11.32 -28.56 14.18
C ASN A 163 -11.81 -27.96 12.85
N VAL A 164 -12.33 -28.82 11.99
CA VAL A 164 -13.01 -28.41 10.74
C VAL A 164 -14.46 -28.92 10.84
N THR A 165 -15.42 -28.03 10.76
CA THR A 165 -16.84 -28.36 10.78
C THR A 165 -17.47 -28.05 9.43
N VAL A 166 -18.12 -29.03 8.83
CA VAL A 166 -18.92 -28.88 7.61
C VAL A 166 -20.36 -28.58 7.97
N ARG A 167 -21.01 -27.64 7.27
CA ARG A 167 -22.41 -27.29 7.43
C ARG A 167 -23.04 -27.02 6.07
N GLY A 168 -24.36 -27.35 5.92
CA GLY A 168 -25.11 -27.09 4.69
C GLY A 168 -24.91 -28.15 3.59
N ASN A 169 -24.38 -29.30 3.93
CA ASN A 169 -24.15 -30.42 3.02
C ASN A 169 -25.28 -31.45 3.07
N ASP A 170 -26.52 -31.02 2.81
CA ASP A 170 -27.73 -31.86 2.94
C ASP A 170 -27.75 -33.10 2.03
N VAL A 171 -26.97 -33.07 0.92
CA VAL A 171 -26.90 -34.15 -0.07
C VAL A 171 -25.57 -34.90 -0.02
N THR A 172 -24.48 -34.24 0.38
CA THR A 172 -23.12 -34.80 0.34
C THR A 172 -22.68 -35.20 1.75
N ASN A 173 -22.24 -36.46 1.94
CA ASN A 173 -21.71 -36.90 3.22
C ASN A 173 -20.41 -36.16 3.60
N ASP A 174 -20.25 -35.87 4.88
CA ASP A 174 -19.09 -35.16 5.45
C ASP A 174 -17.76 -35.76 5.00
N HIS A 175 -17.65 -37.12 5.00
CA HIS A 175 -16.40 -37.81 4.65
C HIS A 175 -15.94 -37.52 3.22
N VAL A 176 -16.87 -37.27 2.28
CA VAL A 176 -16.54 -36.91 0.91
C VAL A 176 -15.93 -35.51 0.87
N ILE A 177 -16.48 -34.57 1.64
CA ILE A 177 -15.97 -33.21 1.73
C ILE A 177 -14.62 -33.19 2.43
N TYR A 178 -14.48 -33.87 3.57
CA TYR A 178 -13.19 -33.99 4.28
C TYR A 178 -12.08 -34.60 3.43
N ARG A 179 -12.39 -35.50 2.53
CA ARG A 179 -11.41 -36.09 1.60
C ARG A 179 -10.86 -35.08 0.63
N GLU A 180 -11.67 -34.10 0.21
CA GLU A 180 -11.29 -33.07 -0.77
C GLU A 180 -10.61 -31.84 -0.11
N ILE A 181 -10.79 -31.67 1.21
CA ILE A 181 -10.15 -30.60 1.96
C ILE A 181 -8.65 -30.93 2.17
N ARG A 182 -7.78 -30.09 1.66
CA ARG A 182 -6.32 -30.25 1.81
C ARG A 182 -5.83 -29.94 3.23
N THR A 183 -6.53 -29.03 3.91
CA THR A 183 -6.25 -28.64 5.30
C THR A 183 -6.71 -29.76 6.24
N ARG A 184 -5.79 -30.24 7.08
CA ARG A 184 -6.08 -31.26 8.11
C ARG A 184 -5.72 -30.72 9.49
N PRO A 185 -6.50 -31.08 10.55
CA PRO A 185 -6.13 -30.77 11.93
C PRO A 185 -4.82 -31.44 12.32
#